data_9e5d43ffacbcdb69306d770bcae461e7
#
_entry.id   9e5d43ffacbcdb69306d770bcae461e7
#
_cell.length_a   1.000
_cell.length_b   1.000
_cell.length_c   1.000
_cell.angle_alpha   90.00
_cell.angle_beta   90.00
_cell.angle_gamma   90.00
#
_symmetry.space_group_name_H-M   'P 1'
#
loop_
_entity.id
_entity.type
_entity.pdbx_description
1 polymer ?
#
loop_
_entity_poly.entity_id
_entity_poly.type
_entity_poly.pdbx_seq_one_letter_code
_entity_poly.pdbx_strand_id
1 'polypeptide(L)'
;MFESKSGILYIAGIGFFVLAFVSNAVVPALMYHHLPEQTVAQLINPNLRYQFEDLARRYPDSFREAFGEPPGGEAEHDAWWNERCADALQTGHKIYVGEGCWHCHSQFVRPVSNEDKRWGPVSRSVEYQNELQRPVLFGTRRVGPDLCREGGRRSNDWHAVHFFKPDSVSPASPMPPYPWFFDGSVDRPNRKGLAIMTYIQWLGSWHETYPLYEAWTPSPLTTAQPEEPAE
;
A
#
# COMPACT_ATOMS: atom_id res chain seq x y z
N MET A 1 -27.61 -11.87 51.62
CA MET A 1 -27.23 -10.53 51.07
C MET A 1 -26.14 -10.59 50.01
N PHE A 2 -25.14 -11.50 50.08
CA PHE A 2 -24.11 -11.64 49.05
C PHE A 2 -24.62 -12.24 47.73
N GLU A 3 -25.53 -13.23 47.78
CA GLU A 3 -26.05 -13.90 46.57
C GLU A 3 -26.83 -12.97 45.64
N SER A 4 -27.61 -12.02 46.18
CA SER A 4 -28.35 -11.05 45.35
C SER A 4 -27.41 -10.09 44.60
N LYS A 5 -26.29 -9.69 45.22
CA LYS A 5 -25.28 -8.82 44.60
C LYS A 5 -24.48 -9.59 43.52
N SER A 6 -24.19 -10.86 43.77
CA SER A 6 -23.52 -11.73 42.79
C SER A 6 -24.39 -11.95 41.56
N GLY A 7 -25.70 -12.14 41.73
CA GLY A 7 -26.66 -12.25 40.62
C GLY A 7 -26.72 -10.98 39.77
N ILE A 8 -26.74 -9.80 40.39
CA ILE A 8 -26.74 -8.51 39.69
C ILE A 8 -25.42 -8.34 38.86
N LEU A 9 -24.28 -8.65 39.48
CA LEU A 9 -22.97 -8.56 38.78
C LEU A 9 -22.89 -9.54 37.61
N TYR A 10 -23.44 -10.75 37.78
CA TYR A 10 -23.48 -11.74 36.71
C TYR A 10 -24.35 -11.27 35.53
N ILE A 11 -25.55 -10.77 35.80
CA ILE A 11 -26.46 -10.22 34.77
C ILE A 11 -25.81 -9.01 34.08
N ALA A 12 -25.19 -8.11 34.85
CA ALA A 12 -24.48 -6.96 34.30
C ALA A 12 -23.31 -7.40 33.39
N GLY A 13 -22.53 -8.38 33.85
CA GLY A 13 -21.41 -8.93 33.05
C GLY A 13 -21.88 -9.54 31.74
N ILE A 14 -22.93 -10.33 31.73
CA ILE A 14 -23.52 -10.88 30.51
C ILE A 14 -24.06 -9.75 29.63
N GLY A 15 -24.77 -8.78 30.21
CA GLY A 15 -25.31 -7.64 29.47
C GLY A 15 -24.23 -6.84 28.74
N PHE A 16 -23.15 -6.50 29.42
CA PHE A 16 -22.01 -5.80 28.78
C PHE A 16 -21.30 -6.66 27.77
N PHE A 17 -21.15 -7.98 28.02
CA PHE A 17 -20.59 -8.88 27.05
C PHE A 17 -21.42 -8.93 25.76
N VAL A 18 -22.72 -9.10 25.86
CA VAL A 18 -23.64 -9.12 24.72
C VAL A 18 -23.60 -7.77 23.98
N LEU A 19 -23.61 -6.67 24.69
CA LEU A 19 -23.50 -5.34 24.09
C LEU A 19 -22.19 -5.19 23.32
N ALA A 20 -21.07 -5.55 23.93
CA ALA A 20 -19.76 -5.49 23.30
C ALA A 20 -19.67 -6.42 22.08
N PHE A 21 -20.19 -7.64 22.19
CA PHE A 21 -20.21 -8.59 21.08
C PHE A 21 -21.05 -8.09 19.91
N VAL A 22 -22.26 -7.62 20.18
CA VAL A 22 -23.13 -7.08 19.13
C VAL A 22 -22.50 -5.85 18.46
N SER A 23 -22.00 -4.90 19.23
CA SER A 23 -21.44 -3.65 18.69
C SER A 23 -20.10 -3.85 17.94
N ASN A 24 -19.25 -4.79 18.37
CA ASN A 24 -17.93 -4.96 17.79
C ASN A 24 -17.81 -6.13 16.81
N ALA A 25 -18.73 -7.09 16.81
CA ALA A 25 -18.71 -8.21 15.90
C ALA A 25 -19.92 -8.21 14.94
N VAL A 26 -21.13 -8.20 15.48
CA VAL A 26 -22.35 -8.35 14.67
C VAL A 26 -22.58 -7.13 13.78
N VAL A 27 -22.56 -5.92 14.34
CA VAL A 27 -22.79 -4.68 13.58
C VAL A 27 -21.77 -4.50 12.46
N PRO A 28 -20.44 -4.59 12.68
CA PRO A 28 -19.47 -4.51 11.59
C PRO A 28 -19.63 -5.63 10.55
N ALA A 29 -19.92 -6.86 10.98
CA ALA A 29 -20.17 -7.95 10.05
C ALA A 29 -21.35 -7.64 9.12
N LEU A 30 -22.46 -7.12 9.66
CA LEU A 30 -23.62 -6.72 8.85
C LEU A 30 -23.34 -5.50 7.96
N MET A 31 -22.50 -4.57 8.40
CA MET A 31 -22.14 -3.39 7.61
C MET A 31 -21.25 -3.73 6.42
N TYR A 32 -20.35 -4.71 6.55
CA TYR A 32 -19.30 -4.97 5.56
C TYR A 32 -19.47 -6.28 4.78
N HIS A 33 -20.46 -7.13 5.09
CA HIS A 33 -20.67 -8.41 4.42
C HIS A 33 -20.90 -8.30 2.91
N HIS A 34 -21.37 -7.15 2.44
CA HIS A 34 -21.67 -6.91 1.03
C HIS A 34 -20.45 -6.40 0.23
N LEU A 35 -19.35 -6.05 0.91
CA LEU A 35 -18.14 -5.60 0.22
C LEU A 35 -17.42 -6.80 -0.42
N PRO A 36 -17.22 -6.78 -1.74
CA PRO A 36 -16.58 -7.88 -2.45
C PRO A 36 -15.11 -8.00 -2.01
N GLU A 37 -14.66 -9.22 -1.78
CA GLU A 37 -13.26 -9.52 -1.58
C GLU A 37 -12.54 -9.63 -2.92
N GLN A 38 -11.43 -8.91 -3.07
CA GLN A 38 -10.63 -8.92 -4.29
C GLN A 38 -9.47 -9.90 -4.14
N THR A 39 -9.28 -10.74 -5.16
CA THR A 39 -8.09 -11.58 -5.29
C THR A 39 -6.89 -10.74 -5.73
N VAL A 40 -5.66 -11.22 -5.48
CA VAL A 40 -4.44 -10.52 -5.89
C VAL A 40 -4.41 -10.22 -7.40
N ALA A 41 -4.93 -11.12 -8.23
CA ALA A 41 -5.03 -10.88 -9.67
C ALA A 41 -5.94 -9.68 -10.01
N GLN A 42 -7.00 -9.46 -9.25
CA GLN A 42 -7.91 -8.31 -9.43
C GLN A 42 -7.32 -6.99 -8.90
N LEU A 43 -6.27 -7.04 -8.08
CA LEU A 43 -5.57 -5.85 -7.61
C LEU A 43 -4.62 -5.26 -8.66
N ILE A 44 -4.30 -6.02 -9.70
CA ILE A 44 -3.43 -5.56 -10.77
C ILE A 44 -4.23 -4.61 -11.68
N ASN A 45 -3.89 -3.35 -11.59
CA ASN A 45 -4.48 -2.28 -12.40
C ASN A 45 -3.43 -1.72 -13.38
N PRO A 46 -3.83 -0.92 -14.38
CA PRO A 46 -2.92 -0.37 -15.39
C PRO A 46 -1.75 0.44 -14.79
N ASN A 47 -1.98 1.16 -13.70
CA ASN A 47 -0.95 1.96 -13.05
C ASN A 47 0.13 1.08 -12.42
N LEU A 48 -0.27 0.04 -11.69
CA LEU A 48 0.68 -0.93 -11.13
C LEU A 48 1.43 -1.67 -12.25
N ARG A 49 0.70 -2.09 -13.29
CA ARG A 49 1.30 -2.77 -14.44
C ARG A 49 2.39 -1.92 -15.10
N TYR A 50 2.10 -0.63 -15.31
CA TYR A 50 3.08 0.32 -15.84
C TYR A 50 4.35 0.39 -14.95
N GLN A 51 4.20 0.46 -13.63
CA GLN A 51 5.32 0.52 -12.71
C GLN A 51 6.14 -0.78 -12.70
N PHE A 52 5.47 -1.91 -12.82
CA PHE A 52 6.14 -3.22 -12.89
C PHE A 52 6.92 -3.39 -14.19
N GLU A 53 6.38 -2.96 -15.32
CA GLU A 53 7.09 -2.92 -16.60
C GLU A 53 8.24 -1.90 -16.60
N ASP A 54 8.09 -0.79 -15.86
CA ASP A 54 9.18 0.18 -15.67
C ASP A 54 10.35 -0.44 -14.91
N LEU A 55 10.13 -1.30 -13.94
CA LEU A 55 11.21 -2.08 -13.28
C LEU A 55 11.97 -2.96 -14.29
N ALA A 56 11.27 -3.60 -15.22
CA ALA A 56 11.92 -4.39 -16.25
C ALA A 56 12.77 -3.55 -17.21
N ARG A 57 12.33 -2.34 -17.55
CA ARG A 57 13.10 -1.40 -18.39
C ARG A 57 14.32 -0.86 -17.66
N ARG A 58 14.22 -0.57 -16.37
CA ARG A 58 15.31 0.02 -15.58
C ARG A 58 16.36 -1.00 -15.16
N TYR A 59 15.94 -2.20 -14.83
CA TYR A 59 16.77 -3.27 -14.29
C TYR A 59 16.62 -4.57 -15.11
N PRO A 60 16.92 -4.54 -16.43
CA PRO A 60 16.57 -5.63 -17.33
C PRO A 60 17.22 -6.97 -16.94
N ASP A 61 18.48 -6.97 -16.51
CA ASP A 61 19.16 -8.20 -16.11
C ASP A 61 18.61 -8.76 -14.79
N SER A 62 18.46 -7.92 -13.78
CA SER A 62 17.85 -8.30 -12.50
C SER A 62 16.40 -8.79 -12.66
N PHE A 63 15.65 -8.13 -13.53
CA PHE A 63 14.25 -8.50 -13.79
C PHE A 63 14.17 -9.86 -14.50
N ARG A 64 15.02 -10.09 -15.50
CA ARG A 64 15.11 -11.37 -16.21
C ARG A 64 15.52 -12.52 -15.28
N GLU A 65 16.49 -12.28 -14.41
CA GLU A 65 16.92 -13.26 -13.41
C GLU A 65 15.79 -13.58 -12.41
N ALA A 66 15.02 -12.58 -11.97
CA ALA A 66 13.98 -12.75 -10.98
C ALA A 66 12.69 -13.39 -11.53
N PHE A 67 12.26 -13.01 -12.74
CA PHE A 67 10.93 -13.32 -13.28
C PHE A 67 10.96 -14.03 -14.65
N GLY A 68 12.10 -14.11 -15.30
CA GLY A 68 12.23 -14.66 -16.66
C GLY A 68 11.96 -13.63 -17.76
N GLU A 69 11.83 -14.12 -19.00
CA GLU A 69 11.52 -13.30 -20.16
C GLU A 69 10.05 -13.44 -20.58
N PRO A 70 9.39 -12.35 -21.02
CA PRO A 70 8.03 -12.45 -21.52
C PRO A 70 7.97 -13.24 -22.83
N PRO A 71 6.93 -14.07 -23.05
CA PRO A 71 6.74 -14.79 -24.29
C PRO A 71 6.44 -13.83 -25.46
N GLY A 72 6.70 -14.28 -26.70
CA GLY A 72 6.55 -13.45 -27.90
C GLY A 72 5.11 -13.29 -28.42
N GLY A 73 4.14 -14.04 -27.91
CA GLY A 73 2.73 -13.96 -28.34
C GLY A 73 1.94 -12.94 -27.53
N GLU A 74 1.12 -12.07 -28.18
CA GLU A 74 0.41 -10.97 -27.47
C GLU A 74 -0.46 -11.46 -26.30
N ALA A 75 -1.31 -12.47 -26.49
CA ALA A 75 -2.19 -12.97 -25.45
C ALA A 75 -1.43 -13.63 -24.28
N GLU A 76 -0.39 -14.39 -24.60
CA GLU A 76 0.48 -15.03 -23.61
C GLU A 76 1.33 -13.99 -22.87
N HIS A 77 1.73 -12.93 -23.56
CA HIS A 77 2.49 -11.81 -23.03
C HIS A 77 1.74 -11.12 -21.88
N ASP A 78 0.48 -10.72 -22.10
CA ASP A 78 -0.29 -10.05 -21.05
C ASP A 78 -0.60 -10.96 -19.85
N ALA A 79 -0.90 -12.23 -20.10
CA ALA A 79 -1.11 -13.20 -19.03
C ALA A 79 0.16 -13.39 -18.19
N TRP A 80 1.30 -13.51 -18.84
CA TRP A 80 2.61 -13.65 -18.19
C TRP A 80 2.94 -12.45 -17.30
N TRP A 81 2.77 -11.23 -17.82
CA TRP A 81 3.01 -10.01 -17.02
C TRP A 81 2.11 -9.93 -15.80
N ASN A 82 0.83 -10.25 -15.94
CA ASN A 82 -0.11 -10.22 -14.82
C ASN A 82 0.26 -11.27 -13.77
N GLU A 83 0.65 -12.47 -14.19
CA GLU A 83 1.09 -13.52 -13.27
C GLU A 83 2.37 -13.12 -12.51
N ARG A 84 3.38 -12.56 -13.21
CA ARG A 84 4.62 -12.13 -12.57
C ARG A 84 4.41 -10.91 -11.67
N CYS A 85 3.55 -9.99 -12.07
CA CYS A 85 3.17 -8.86 -11.23
C CYS A 85 2.44 -9.33 -9.95
N ALA A 86 1.52 -10.30 -10.05
CA ALA A 86 0.85 -10.88 -8.88
C ALA A 86 1.83 -11.57 -7.93
N ASP A 87 2.77 -12.34 -8.46
CA ASP A 87 3.83 -12.99 -7.67
C ASP A 87 4.74 -11.97 -6.98
N ALA A 88 5.16 -10.92 -7.70
CA ALA A 88 5.95 -9.82 -7.15
C ALA A 88 5.19 -9.08 -6.04
N LEU A 89 3.91 -8.80 -6.26
CA LEU A 89 3.04 -8.11 -5.31
C LEU A 89 2.88 -8.91 -4.01
N GLN A 90 2.58 -10.21 -4.10
CA GLN A 90 2.49 -11.09 -2.92
C GLN A 90 3.83 -11.23 -2.20
N THR A 91 4.90 -11.39 -2.95
CA THR A 91 6.26 -11.50 -2.39
C THR A 91 6.66 -10.20 -1.69
N GLY A 92 6.39 -9.05 -2.31
CA GLY A 92 6.65 -7.73 -1.73
C GLY A 92 5.87 -7.48 -0.44
N HIS A 93 4.59 -7.89 -0.40
CA HIS A 93 3.79 -7.84 0.83
C HIS A 93 4.43 -8.68 1.95
N LYS A 94 4.82 -9.93 1.66
CA LYS A 94 5.48 -10.80 2.66
C LYS A 94 6.78 -10.18 3.20
N ILE A 95 7.57 -9.55 2.32
CA ILE A 95 8.79 -8.85 2.70
C ILE A 95 8.45 -7.64 3.58
N TYR A 96 7.48 -6.81 3.17
CA TYR A 96 7.05 -5.64 3.93
C TYR A 96 6.63 -5.98 5.37
N VAL A 97 5.88 -7.07 5.52
CA VAL A 97 5.47 -7.57 6.84
C VAL A 97 6.65 -8.17 7.60
N GLY A 98 7.46 -9.00 6.94
CA GLY A 98 8.57 -9.72 7.55
C GLY A 98 9.73 -8.84 8.00
N GLU A 99 10.05 -7.78 7.22
CA GLU A 99 11.07 -6.78 7.59
C GLU A 99 10.55 -5.75 8.60
N GLY A 100 9.26 -5.81 8.96
CA GLY A 100 8.68 -4.93 9.96
C GLY A 100 8.49 -3.49 9.51
N CYS A 101 8.43 -3.22 8.22
CA CYS A 101 8.26 -1.87 7.66
C CYS A 101 7.04 -1.16 8.24
N TRP A 102 5.96 -1.91 8.49
CA TRP A 102 4.71 -1.42 9.06
C TRP A 102 4.85 -0.88 10.50
N HIS A 103 5.94 -1.16 11.21
CA HIS A 103 6.18 -0.56 12.52
C HIS A 103 6.40 0.95 12.43
N CYS A 104 7.13 1.39 11.41
CA CYS A 104 7.47 2.80 11.19
C CYS A 104 6.53 3.47 10.18
N HIS A 105 5.93 2.70 9.26
CA HIS A 105 5.05 3.18 8.21
C HIS A 105 3.65 2.59 8.35
N SER A 106 2.64 3.44 8.47
CA SER A 106 1.25 3.00 8.41
C SER A 106 0.76 2.89 6.96
N GLN A 107 -0.31 2.13 6.75
CA GLN A 107 -1.05 2.04 5.48
C GLN A 107 -2.53 2.35 5.71
N PHE A 108 -2.81 3.47 6.37
CA PHE A 108 -4.17 3.88 6.67
C PHE A 108 -4.24 5.39 6.91
N VAL A 109 -4.77 6.12 5.94
CA VAL A 109 -4.99 7.57 6.05
C VAL A 109 -6.28 7.82 6.82
N ARG A 110 -6.18 8.46 7.98
CA ARG A 110 -7.31 8.71 8.89
C ARG A 110 -8.03 10.02 8.54
N PRO A 111 -9.33 10.14 8.84
CA PRO A 111 -10.09 11.38 8.65
C PRO A 111 -9.85 12.40 9.79
N VAL A 112 -8.63 12.45 10.34
CA VAL A 112 -8.28 13.30 11.49
C VAL A 112 -6.91 13.93 11.30
N SER A 113 -6.64 15.01 12.01
CA SER A 113 -5.31 15.65 12.09
C SER A 113 -4.72 16.07 10.72
N ASN A 114 -5.56 16.40 9.76
CA ASN A 114 -5.16 16.78 8.39
C ASN A 114 -4.28 15.72 7.69
N GLU A 115 -4.48 14.43 7.99
CA GLU A 115 -3.74 13.34 7.36
C GLU A 115 -3.98 13.27 5.86
N ASP A 116 -5.20 13.58 5.43
CA ASP A 116 -5.59 13.72 4.04
C ASP A 116 -4.75 14.73 3.25
N LYS A 117 -4.36 15.84 3.88
CA LYS A 117 -3.49 16.87 3.29
C LYS A 117 -2.01 16.47 3.26
N ARG A 118 -1.60 15.56 4.13
CA ARG A 118 -0.21 15.12 4.23
C ARG A 118 0.08 13.91 3.35
N TRP A 119 -0.85 12.98 3.29
CA TRP A 119 -0.61 11.65 2.72
C TRP A 119 -1.56 11.26 1.61
N GLY A 120 -2.61 12.02 1.35
CA GLY A 120 -3.56 11.77 0.29
C GLY A 120 -4.96 11.38 0.79
N PRO A 121 -5.87 10.98 -0.09
CA PRO A 121 -7.26 10.74 0.24
C PRO A 121 -7.47 9.80 1.44
N VAL A 122 -8.46 10.12 2.30
CA VAL A 122 -8.83 9.28 3.44
C VAL A 122 -9.13 7.87 2.99
N SER A 123 -8.62 6.90 3.74
CA SER A 123 -8.83 5.47 3.46
C SER A 123 -10.28 5.06 3.66
N ARG A 124 -10.80 4.22 2.75
CA ARG A 124 -12.17 3.71 2.77
C ARG A 124 -12.18 2.19 2.95
N SER A 125 -13.20 1.66 3.62
CA SER A 125 -13.31 0.23 3.95
C SER A 125 -13.19 -0.69 2.74
N VAL A 126 -13.66 -0.26 1.57
CA VAL A 126 -13.57 -1.04 0.33
C VAL A 126 -12.12 -1.32 -0.11
N GLU A 127 -11.18 -0.45 0.23
CA GLU A 127 -9.78 -0.59 -0.14
C GLU A 127 -9.09 -1.76 0.59
N TYR A 128 -9.68 -2.20 1.71
CA TYR A 128 -9.11 -3.22 2.61
C TYR A 128 -9.77 -4.60 2.45
N GLN A 129 -10.60 -4.81 1.42
CA GLN A 129 -11.27 -6.08 1.17
C GLN A 129 -10.45 -6.97 0.24
N ASN A 130 -9.21 -7.25 0.63
CA ASN A 130 -8.28 -8.11 -0.11
C ASN A 130 -7.24 -8.75 0.83
N GLU A 131 -6.56 -9.78 0.37
CA GLU A 131 -5.58 -10.54 1.15
C GLU A 131 -4.38 -9.70 1.62
N LEU A 132 -3.95 -8.69 0.85
CA LEU A 132 -2.78 -7.88 1.14
C LEU A 132 -3.06 -6.78 2.18
N GLN A 133 -4.32 -6.54 2.50
CA GLN A 133 -4.77 -5.52 3.46
C GLN A 133 -5.42 -6.14 4.71
N ARG A 134 -5.30 -7.46 4.88
CA ARG A 134 -5.82 -8.18 6.06
C ARG A 134 -4.70 -8.93 6.76
N PRO A 135 -4.33 -8.50 7.97
CA PRO A 135 -4.85 -7.35 8.72
C PRO A 135 -4.42 -5.99 8.15
N VAL A 136 -5.20 -4.95 8.44
CA VAL A 136 -4.84 -3.57 8.10
C VAL A 136 -3.57 -3.17 8.85
N LEU A 137 -2.58 -2.69 8.15
CA LEU A 137 -1.29 -2.31 8.72
C LEU A 137 -1.32 -0.86 9.22
N PHE A 138 -1.91 -0.65 10.39
CA PHE A 138 -2.07 0.69 11.02
C PHE A 138 -0.75 1.34 11.44
N GLY A 139 0.31 0.56 11.52
CA GLY A 139 1.58 0.99 12.07
C GLY A 139 1.58 1.05 13.61
N THR A 140 2.74 0.86 14.21
CA THR A 140 2.90 1.01 15.66
C THR A 140 3.16 2.47 16.00
N ARG A 141 4.03 3.12 15.23
CA ARG A 141 4.41 4.52 15.38
C ARG A 141 4.84 5.07 14.03
N ARG A 142 4.23 6.17 13.59
CA ARG A 142 4.61 6.81 12.32
C ARG A 142 5.93 7.58 12.48
N VAL A 143 7.05 6.85 12.48
CA VAL A 143 8.39 7.42 12.37
C VAL A 143 8.63 7.89 10.94
N GLY A 144 8.22 7.07 9.96
CA GLY A 144 8.13 7.42 8.55
C GLY A 144 6.71 7.86 8.15
N PRO A 145 6.52 8.28 6.89
CA PRO A 145 5.20 8.67 6.35
C PRO A 145 4.24 7.48 6.28
N ASP A 146 2.94 7.79 6.17
CA ASP A 146 1.96 6.80 5.74
C ASP A 146 2.21 6.46 4.26
N LEU A 147 2.21 5.17 3.93
CA LEU A 147 2.48 4.67 2.58
C LEU A 147 1.24 4.27 1.78
N CYS A 148 0.04 4.43 2.36
CA CYS A 148 -1.22 4.00 1.72
C CYS A 148 -1.47 4.65 0.35
N ARG A 149 -0.78 5.75 0.04
CA ARG A 149 -0.88 6.53 -1.20
C ARG A 149 0.50 6.78 -1.82
N GLU A 150 1.45 5.86 -1.62
CA GLU A 150 2.82 6.07 -2.10
C GLU A 150 2.99 5.74 -3.58
N GLY A 151 2.19 4.82 -4.14
CA GLY A 151 2.27 4.44 -5.54
C GLY A 151 2.23 5.65 -6.48
N GLY A 152 3.20 5.73 -7.39
CA GLY A 152 3.37 6.83 -8.33
C GLY A 152 3.94 8.14 -7.77
N ARG A 153 4.09 8.28 -6.45
CA ARG A 153 4.66 9.51 -5.84
C ARG A 153 6.17 9.60 -6.01
N ARG A 154 6.82 8.46 -6.08
CA ARG A 154 8.26 8.35 -6.27
C ARG A 154 8.55 7.36 -7.39
N SER A 155 9.64 7.60 -8.12
CA SER A 155 10.10 6.67 -9.15
C SER A 155 10.66 5.39 -8.56
N ASN A 156 10.75 4.34 -9.38
CA ASN A 156 11.39 3.10 -8.98
C ASN A 156 12.87 3.30 -8.59
N ASP A 157 13.60 4.19 -9.29
CA ASP A 157 14.98 4.52 -8.93
C ASP A 157 15.07 5.18 -7.55
N TRP A 158 14.13 6.08 -7.23
CA TRP A 158 14.09 6.69 -5.92
C TRP A 158 13.88 5.64 -4.83
N HIS A 159 12.97 4.69 -5.03
CA HIS A 159 12.74 3.60 -4.10
C HIS A 159 13.97 2.71 -3.96
N ALA A 160 14.64 2.36 -5.06
CA ALA A 160 15.86 1.56 -5.01
C ALA A 160 16.95 2.25 -4.18
N VAL A 161 17.22 3.53 -4.43
CA VAL A 161 18.19 4.31 -3.65
C VAL A 161 17.76 4.44 -2.18
N HIS A 162 16.46 4.67 -1.94
CA HIS A 162 15.93 4.80 -0.59
C HIS A 162 16.05 3.50 0.22
N PHE A 163 15.86 2.33 -0.40
CA PHE A 163 16.10 1.05 0.28
C PHE A 163 17.58 0.75 0.46
N PHE A 164 18.41 1.07 -0.53
CA PHE A 164 19.84 0.80 -0.47
C PHE A 164 20.57 1.70 0.53
N LYS A 165 20.27 2.99 0.48
CA LYS A 165 20.87 4.02 1.35
C LYS A 165 19.88 5.17 1.60
N PRO A 166 18.98 5.03 2.60
CA PRO A 166 17.87 5.98 2.83
C PRO A 166 18.30 7.44 2.97
N ASP A 167 19.39 7.70 3.67
CA ASP A 167 19.92 9.04 3.93
C ASP A 167 20.39 9.80 2.69
N SER A 168 20.64 9.09 1.58
CA SER A 168 21.04 9.72 0.30
C SER A 168 19.93 10.53 -0.34
N VAL A 169 18.68 10.12 -0.18
CA VAL A 169 17.49 10.77 -0.79
C VAL A 169 16.53 11.35 0.25
N SER A 170 16.74 11.02 1.51
CA SER A 170 16.00 11.53 2.65
C SER A 170 16.96 11.87 3.78
N PRO A 171 17.58 13.06 3.80
CA PRO A 171 18.59 13.44 4.79
C PRO A 171 18.10 13.25 6.23
N ALA A 172 18.96 12.67 7.08
CA ALA A 172 18.65 12.31 8.46
C ALA A 172 17.52 11.27 8.62
N SER A 173 17.26 10.46 7.63
CA SER A 173 16.29 9.36 7.71
C SER A 173 16.68 8.38 8.81
N PRO A 174 15.77 8.04 9.75
CA PRO A 174 15.98 6.98 10.73
C PRO A 174 15.74 5.58 10.15
N MET A 175 15.33 5.47 8.88
CA MET A 175 15.11 4.20 8.21
C MET A 175 16.43 3.46 8.05
N PRO A 176 16.54 2.18 8.43
CA PRO A 176 17.75 1.40 8.20
C PRO A 176 17.93 1.09 6.70
N PRO A 177 19.16 0.90 6.22
CA PRO A 177 19.41 0.41 4.87
C PRO A 177 19.08 -1.08 4.76
N TYR A 178 18.64 -1.51 3.56
CA TYR A 178 18.28 -2.89 3.23
C TYR A 178 19.18 -3.43 2.09
N PRO A 179 20.50 -3.56 2.28
CA PRO A 179 21.42 -3.98 1.22
C PRO A 179 21.15 -5.39 0.68
N TRP A 180 20.46 -6.25 1.46
CA TRP A 180 20.07 -7.60 1.03
C TRP A 180 18.92 -7.65 0.00
N PHE A 181 18.37 -6.50 -0.37
CA PHE A 181 17.46 -6.37 -1.50
C PHE A 181 18.22 -6.19 -2.83
N PHE A 182 19.54 -6.15 -2.78
CA PHE A 182 20.41 -5.86 -3.90
C PHE A 182 21.60 -6.82 -3.95
N ASP A 183 22.11 -7.06 -5.15
CA ASP A 183 23.31 -7.89 -5.37
C ASP A 183 24.56 -7.00 -5.46
N GLY A 184 24.88 -6.35 -4.34
CA GLY A 184 26.09 -5.55 -4.15
C GLY A 184 26.04 -4.11 -4.65
N SER A 185 25.06 -3.75 -5.49
CA SER A 185 24.88 -2.38 -6.02
C SER A 185 23.42 -2.00 -6.11
N VAL A 186 23.13 -0.71 -5.96
CA VAL A 186 21.78 -0.14 -6.12
C VAL A 186 21.19 -0.41 -7.51
N ASP A 187 22.02 -0.53 -8.53
CA ASP A 187 21.60 -0.81 -9.91
C ASP A 187 21.29 -2.30 -10.15
N ARG A 188 21.44 -3.14 -9.12
CA ARG A 188 21.18 -4.58 -9.19
C ARG A 188 20.23 -5.04 -8.08
N PRO A 189 18.96 -4.55 -8.09
CA PRO A 189 17.95 -5.07 -7.17
C PRO A 189 17.69 -6.54 -7.50
N ASN A 190 17.77 -7.42 -6.50
CA ASN A 190 17.40 -8.81 -6.68
C ASN A 190 15.88 -9.00 -6.63
N ARG A 191 15.38 -10.26 -6.69
CA ARG A 191 13.94 -10.54 -6.66
C ARG A 191 13.24 -9.90 -5.46
N LYS A 192 13.87 -9.83 -4.28
CA LYS A 192 13.27 -9.19 -3.10
C LYS A 192 13.13 -7.68 -3.30
N GLY A 193 14.18 -7.04 -3.84
CA GLY A 193 14.18 -5.61 -4.13
C GLY A 193 13.12 -5.22 -5.17
N LEU A 194 13.01 -5.99 -6.26
CA LEU A 194 11.99 -5.77 -7.28
C LEU A 194 10.57 -5.99 -6.71
N ALA A 195 10.37 -7.02 -5.90
CA ALA A 195 9.08 -7.35 -5.31
C ALA A 195 8.62 -6.29 -4.30
N ILE A 196 9.50 -5.81 -3.42
CA ILE A 196 9.12 -4.77 -2.45
C ILE A 196 8.81 -3.45 -3.16
N MET A 197 9.54 -3.07 -4.20
CA MET A 197 9.22 -1.89 -5.01
C MET A 197 7.86 -2.03 -5.69
N THR A 198 7.55 -3.19 -6.25
CA THR A 198 6.22 -3.48 -6.82
C THR A 198 5.11 -3.29 -5.78
N TYR A 199 5.31 -3.81 -4.57
CA TYR A 199 4.33 -3.65 -3.49
C TYR A 199 4.13 -2.19 -3.09
N ILE A 200 5.20 -1.41 -2.94
CA ILE A 200 5.08 0.02 -2.62
C ILE A 200 4.39 0.79 -3.74
N GLN A 201 4.70 0.50 -5.00
CA GLN A 201 4.04 1.12 -6.15
C GLN A 201 2.56 0.72 -6.29
N TRP A 202 2.16 -0.41 -5.73
CA TRP A 202 0.76 -0.79 -5.67
C TRP A 202 -0.06 0.09 -4.73
N LEU A 203 0.52 0.54 -3.61
CA LEU A 203 -0.19 1.29 -2.58
C LEU A 203 -0.74 2.62 -3.10
N GLY A 204 -2.04 2.69 -3.31
CA GLY A 204 -2.74 3.85 -3.85
C GLY A 204 -2.88 3.88 -5.37
N SER A 205 -2.32 2.89 -6.10
CA SER A 205 -2.38 2.82 -7.57
C SER A 205 -3.80 2.71 -8.13
N TRP A 206 -4.78 2.34 -7.31
CA TRP A 206 -6.20 2.21 -7.66
C TRP A 206 -6.98 3.54 -7.63
N HIS A 207 -6.36 4.63 -7.22
CA HIS A 207 -7.00 5.94 -7.21
C HIS A 207 -7.06 6.56 -8.59
N GLU A 208 -8.19 7.24 -8.89
CA GLU A 208 -8.37 7.97 -10.16
C GLU A 208 -7.37 9.11 -10.34
N THR A 209 -6.92 9.70 -9.24
CA THR A 209 -5.94 10.78 -9.20
C THR A 209 -4.49 10.29 -9.11
N TYR A 210 -4.22 9.16 -9.71
CA TYR A 210 -2.85 8.64 -9.82
C TYR A 210 -2.09 9.31 -11.00
N PRO A 211 -0.80 9.65 -10.83
CA PRO A 211 -0.03 9.65 -9.59
C PRO A 211 -0.51 10.72 -8.60
N LEU A 212 -0.66 10.34 -7.34
CA LEU A 212 -1.23 11.21 -6.30
C LEU A 212 -0.44 12.52 -6.09
N TYR A 213 0.82 12.50 -6.40
CA TYR A 213 1.70 13.65 -6.34
C TYR A 213 1.20 14.81 -7.22
N GLU A 214 0.78 14.55 -8.46
CA GLU A 214 0.27 15.58 -9.38
C GLU A 214 -1.07 16.17 -8.93
N ALA A 215 -1.94 15.34 -8.36
CA ALA A 215 -3.20 15.80 -7.78
C ALA A 215 -3.03 16.58 -6.47
N TRP A 216 -1.93 16.34 -5.78
CA TRP A 216 -1.67 16.90 -4.45
C TRP A 216 -0.95 18.25 -4.48
N THR A 217 -0.16 18.47 -5.49
CA THR A 217 0.46 19.77 -5.76
C THR A 217 -0.18 20.35 -7.02
N PRO A 218 -1.20 21.24 -6.91
CA PRO A 218 -1.73 21.92 -8.08
C PRO A 218 -0.57 22.56 -8.83
N SER A 219 -0.38 22.17 -10.09
CA SER A 219 0.58 22.82 -10.93
C SER A 219 0.25 24.33 -10.96
N PRO A 220 1.24 25.23 -10.84
CA PRO A 220 1.02 26.66 -11.05
C PRO A 220 0.34 26.97 -12.39
N LEU A 221 0.39 26.04 -13.33
CA LEU A 221 -0.25 26.13 -14.64
C LEU A 221 -1.75 25.77 -14.64
N THR A 222 -2.22 25.06 -13.59
CA THR A 222 -3.65 24.68 -13.46
C THR A 222 -4.47 25.73 -12.72
N THR A 223 -3.85 26.72 -12.13
CA THR A 223 -4.52 27.85 -11.47
C THR A 223 -4.82 29.02 -12.41
N ALA A 224 -4.46 28.93 -13.69
CA ALA A 224 -4.99 29.83 -14.70
C ALA A 224 -6.46 29.47 -14.91
N GLN A 225 -7.35 30.15 -14.18
CA GLN A 225 -8.78 30.15 -14.54
C GLN A 225 -8.90 30.62 -15.99
N PRO A 226 -9.74 29.96 -16.81
CA PRO A 226 -10.06 30.54 -18.10
C PRO A 226 -10.65 31.95 -17.83
N GLU A 227 -10.02 32.97 -18.39
CA GLU A 227 -10.60 34.30 -18.40
C GLU A 227 -12.00 34.18 -19.01
N GLU A 228 -13.02 34.50 -18.21
CA GLU A 228 -14.37 34.66 -18.75
C GLU A 228 -14.30 35.75 -19.83
N PRO A 229 -14.84 35.51 -21.02
CA PRO A 229 -14.92 36.55 -22.03
C PRO A 229 -15.74 37.71 -21.48
N ALA A 230 -15.13 38.87 -21.43
CA ALA A 230 -15.82 40.13 -21.08
C ALA A 230 -16.98 40.34 -22.05
N GLU A 231 -18.22 40.47 -21.50
CA GLU A 231 -19.39 40.90 -22.22
C GLU A 231 -19.27 42.35 -22.69
#